data_2a4371f2bd7996d17150a9133094987e
#
_entry.id   2a4371f2bd7996d17150a9133094987e
#
_cell.length_a   1.000
_cell.length_b   1.000
_cell.length_c   1.000
_cell.angle_alpha   90.00
_cell.angle_beta   90.00
_cell.angle_gamma   90.00
#
_symmetry.space_group_name_H-M   'P 1'
#
loop_
_entity.id
_entity.type
_entity.pdbx_description
1 polymer ?
#
loop_
_entity_poly.entity_id
_entity_poly.type
_entity_poly.pdbx_seq_one_letter_code
_entity_poly.pdbx_strand_id
1 'polypeptide(L)'
;MNRLALLALLQALALPALAARPFVTDDARMTTAGSCQLESWMRVYPESREVWALPACNPWGNLEFTFGGGRAKNSGENATRDYMFQFKTLFRPLETNGWGWGLAAGSVQHPDINPGPNLLGNTFVYVPISFSFADDKVVLHHNLGWLKDKATGDHRLTWGVGGEFHVSQRLTAIAEAFGDNRSGPFWQAGARFAIVPERVQVDATFGRE
;
A
#
# COMPACT_ATOMS: atom_id res chain seq x y z
N MET A 1 2.59 37.22 -2.49
CA MET A 1 1.81 36.03 -2.03
C MET A 1 1.48 36.28 -0.56
N ASN A 2 0.22 36.50 -0.21
CA ASN A 2 -0.20 36.91 1.14
C ASN A 2 0.04 35.75 2.14
N ARG A 3 0.64 36.06 3.30
CA ARG A 3 0.87 35.12 4.40
C ARG A 3 -0.40 34.39 4.86
N LEU A 4 -1.57 34.99 4.69
CA LEU A 4 -2.89 34.40 4.93
C LEU A 4 -3.25 33.31 3.92
N ALA A 5 -2.84 33.43 2.66
CA ALA A 5 -3.08 32.39 1.64
C ALA A 5 -2.19 31.16 1.87
N LEU A 6 -0.95 31.38 2.36
CA LEU A 6 -0.05 30.29 2.72
C LEU A 6 -0.53 29.53 3.96
N LEU A 7 -1.09 30.23 4.96
CA LEU A 7 -1.69 29.64 6.15
C LEU A 7 -2.98 28.86 5.82
N ALA A 8 -3.82 29.36 4.91
CA ALA A 8 -5.02 28.68 4.45
C ALA A 8 -4.67 27.42 3.62
N LEU A 9 -3.59 27.45 2.83
CA LEU A 9 -3.09 26.28 2.10
C LEU A 9 -2.52 25.21 3.05
N LEU A 10 -1.85 25.61 4.12
CA LEU A 10 -1.33 24.71 5.16
C LEU A 10 -2.46 24.08 6.01
N GLN A 11 -3.55 24.80 6.21
CA GLN A 11 -4.71 24.27 6.95
C GLN A 11 -5.56 23.32 6.09
N ALA A 12 -5.59 23.47 4.75
CA ALA A 12 -6.24 22.53 3.84
C ALA A 12 -5.52 21.17 3.75
N LEU A 13 -4.26 21.07 4.20
CA LEU A 13 -3.47 19.85 4.28
C LEU A 13 -3.64 19.11 5.61
N ALA A 14 -4.48 19.57 6.52
CA ALA A 14 -4.69 18.99 7.84
C ALA A 14 -5.89 18.01 7.86
N LEU A 15 -6.05 17.19 6.82
CA LEU A 15 -7.00 16.08 6.82
C LEU A 15 -6.40 14.87 7.54
N PRO A 16 -7.21 14.05 8.25
CA PRO A 16 -6.71 12.83 8.89
C PRO A 16 -6.19 11.90 7.79
N ALA A 17 -4.89 11.77 7.69
CA ALA A 17 -4.24 10.79 6.84
C ALA A 17 -4.03 9.52 7.67
N LEU A 18 -4.85 8.51 7.43
CA LEU A 18 -4.54 7.14 7.84
C LEU A 18 -3.50 6.62 6.85
N ALA A 19 -2.24 6.88 7.10
CA ALA A 19 -1.17 6.41 6.25
C ALA A 19 -0.48 5.24 6.92
N ALA A 20 -0.48 4.09 6.29
CA ALA A 20 0.39 3.00 6.65
C ALA A 20 0.58 2.02 5.53
N ARG A 21 1.78 1.92 4.99
CA ARG A 21 2.22 0.66 4.37
C ARG A 21 3.72 0.50 4.36
N PRO A 22 4.21 -0.57 5.00
CA PRO A 22 5.11 -1.43 4.30
C PRO A 22 4.50 -2.78 3.94
N PHE A 23 3.23 -3.07 4.24
CA PHE A 23 2.59 -4.32 3.86
C PHE A 23 2.39 -4.41 2.34
N VAL A 24 2.76 -5.55 1.77
CA VAL A 24 2.34 -5.98 0.43
C VAL A 24 0.88 -6.44 0.47
N THR A 25 0.50 -7.06 1.59
CA THR A 25 -0.88 -7.48 1.86
C THR A 25 -1.74 -6.27 2.19
N ASP A 26 -2.70 -5.96 1.33
CA ASP A 26 -3.64 -4.84 1.54
C ASP A 26 -4.72 -5.19 2.56
N ASP A 27 -5.31 -4.18 3.16
CA ASP A 27 -6.39 -4.30 4.14
C ASP A 27 -7.76 -3.93 3.54
N ALA A 28 -8.84 -4.19 4.29
CA ALA A 28 -10.20 -3.78 3.94
C ALA A 28 -10.56 -2.42 4.57
N ARG A 29 -9.63 -1.45 4.47
CA ARG A 29 -9.83 -0.06 4.85
C ARG A 29 -9.54 0.85 3.66
N MET A 30 -10.06 2.05 3.68
CA MET A 30 -9.79 3.11 2.70
C MET A 30 -9.58 4.43 3.42
N THR A 31 -8.95 5.35 2.75
CA THR A 31 -8.90 6.75 3.18
C THR A 31 -10.29 7.29 3.49
N THR A 32 -10.42 8.10 4.52
CA THR A 32 -11.69 8.72 4.91
C THR A 32 -12.32 9.46 3.73
N ALA A 33 -13.65 9.41 3.62
CA ALA A 33 -14.40 10.11 2.59
C ALA A 33 -14.05 11.61 2.52
N GLY A 34 -13.81 12.12 1.31
CA GLY A 34 -13.42 13.52 1.07
C GLY A 34 -11.99 13.86 1.47
N SER A 35 -11.15 12.87 1.75
CA SER A 35 -9.75 13.08 2.14
C SER A 35 -8.76 12.34 1.25
N CYS A 36 -7.48 12.65 1.45
CA CYS A 36 -6.36 11.98 0.83
C CYS A 36 -5.34 11.57 1.89
N GLN A 37 -4.57 10.52 1.59
CA GLN A 37 -3.41 10.08 2.35
C GLN A 37 -2.19 10.00 1.43
N LEU A 38 -1.01 9.99 2.02
CA LEU A 38 0.24 9.71 1.31
C LEU A 38 0.93 8.54 1.99
N GLU A 39 1.15 7.49 1.24
CA GLU A 39 2.02 6.39 1.63
C GLU A 39 3.36 6.55 0.93
N SER A 40 4.44 6.45 1.70
CA SER A 40 5.79 6.47 1.14
C SER A 40 6.70 5.52 1.89
N TRP A 41 7.55 4.83 1.17
CA TRP A 41 8.50 3.87 1.77
C TRP A 41 9.80 3.81 1.00
N MET A 42 10.79 3.27 1.67
CA MET A 42 12.05 2.88 1.07
C MET A 42 12.33 1.41 1.42
N ARG A 43 12.71 0.61 0.41
CA ARG A 43 13.24 -0.74 0.59
C ARG A 43 14.71 -0.76 0.23
N VAL A 44 15.48 -1.48 1.03
CA VAL A 44 16.92 -1.63 0.84
C VAL A 44 17.25 -3.11 0.78
N TYR A 45 17.80 -3.53 -0.32
CA TYR A 45 18.30 -4.88 -0.58
C TYR A 45 19.84 -4.85 -0.64
N PRO A 46 20.53 -5.98 -0.59
CA PRO A 46 22.00 -6.01 -0.66
C PRO A 46 22.59 -5.27 -1.87
N GLU A 47 21.94 -5.34 -3.02
CA GLU A 47 22.43 -4.77 -4.29
C GLU A 47 21.47 -3.74 -4.90
N SER A 48 20.35 -3.46 -4.27
CA SER A 48 19.35 -2.53 -4.80
C SER A 48 18.65 -1.73 -3.71
N ARG A 49 18.05 -0.63 -4.11
CA ARG A 49 17.16 0.16 -3.28
C ARG A 49 16.03 0.73 -4.10
N GLU A 50 14.88 0.85 -3.49
CA GLU A 50 13.73 1.50 -4.10
C GLU A 50 13.08 2.49 -3.15
N VAL A 51 12.48 3.53 -3.71
CA VAL A 51 11.70 4.54 -2.98
C VAL A 51 10.38 4.73 -3.72
N TRP A 52 9.29 4.76 -2.99
CA TRP A 52 7.95 4.94 -3.52
C TRP A 52 7.22 6.07 -2.79
N ALA A 53 6.29 6.72 -3.51
CA ALA A 53 5.34 7.67 -2.96
C ALA A 53 4.00 7.49 -3.69
N LEU A 54 2.97 7.11 -2.95
CA LEU A 54 1.64 6.78 -3.45
C LEU A 54 0.58 7.62 -2.72
N PRO A 55 0.24 8.80 -3.23
CA PRO A 55 -0.96 9.50 -2.79
C PRO A 55 -2.22 8.71 -3.17
N ALA A 56 -3.14 8.58 -2.22
CA ALA A 56 -4.44 7.95 -2.39
C ALA A 56 -5.54 8.88 -1.91
N CYS A 57 -6.61 9.04 -2.67
CA CYS A 57 -7.73 9.92 -2.36
C CYS A 57 -9.06 9.18 -2.50
N ASN A 58 -9.98 9.42 -1.57
CA ASN A 58 -11.33 8.88 -1.56
C ASN A 58 -12.37 10.02 -1.63
N PRO A 59 -12.65 10.57 -2.81
CA PRO A 59 -13.52 11.74 -2.94
C PRO A 59 -14.99 11.49 -2.59
N TRP A 60 -15.48 10.24 -2.75
CA TRP A 60 -16.90 9.92 -2.65
C TRP A 60 -17.26 8.95 -1.53
N GLY A 61 -16.28 8.44 -0.77
CA GLY A 61 -16.52 7.59 0.39
C GLY A 61 -16.40 6.09 0.15
N ASN A 62 -16.59 5.62 -1.08
CA ASN A 62 -16.54 4.19 -1.40
C ASN A 62 -15.64 3.85 -2.61
N LEU A 63 -14.86 4.81 -3.08
CA LEU A 63 -13.92 4.60 -4.18
C LEU A 63 -12.65 5.41 -3.95
N GLU A 64 -11.55 4.71 -3.71
CA GLU A 64 -10.23 5.29 -3.53
C GLU A 64 -9.43 5.16 -4.83
N PHE A 65 -8.76 6.23 -5.19
CA PHE A 65 -7.83 6.31 -6.30
C PHE A 65 -6.43 6.51 -5.74
N THR A 66 -5.52 5.65 -6.13
CA THR A 66 -4.09 5.79 -5.84
C THR A 66 -3.36 6.07 -7.15
N PHE A 67 -2.55 7.10 -7.17
CA PHE A 67 -1.68 7.40 -8.30
C PHE A 67 -0.34 7.90 -7.77
N GLY A 68 0.73 7.30 -8.20
CA GLY A 68 2.06 7.73 -7.78
C GLY A 68 3.14 6.95 -8.49
N GLY A 69 4.31 6.86 -7.89
CA GLY A 69 5.42 6.18 -8.51
C GLY A 69 6.58 5.93 -7.58
N GLY A 70 7.56 5.25 -8.12
CA GLY A 70 8.78 4.88 -7.46
C GLY A 70 10.00 5.06 -8.32
N ARG A 71 11.13 4.90 -7.68
CA ARG A 71 12.43 4.87 -8.31
C ARG A 71 13.24 3.74 -7.70
N ALA A 72 13.72 2.85 -8.54
CA ALA A 72 14.60 1.76 -8.14
C ALA A 72 16.00 1.97 -8.70
N LYS A 73 17.02 1.53 -7.97
CA LYS A 73 18.41 1.57 -8.41
C LYS A 73 19.13 0.30 -7.97
N ASN A 74 19.64 -0.44 -8.94
CA ASN A 74 20.56 -1.54 -8.74
C ASN A 74 22.00 -1.03 -8.73
N SER A 75 22.88 -1.76 -8.05
CA SER A 75 24.32 -1.46 -8.03
C SER A 75 24.90 -1.59 -9.44
N GLY A 76 25.59 -0.54 -9.89
CA GLY A 76 26.20 -0.52 -11.24
C GLY A 76 25.27 -0.21 -12.42
N GLU A 77 23.95 -0.05 -12.18
CA GLU A 77 22.97 0.26 -13.22
C GLU A 77 22.41 1.68 -13.10
N ASN A 78 21.74 2.15 -14.15
CA ASN A 78 20.97 3.39 -14.08
C ASN A 78 19.71 3.19 -13.24
N ALA A 79 19.28 4.26 -12.57
CA ALA A 79 18.02 4.19 -11.84
C ALA A 79 16.82 4.14 -12.79
N THR A 80 15.85 3.28 -12.47
CA THR A 80 14.58 3.13 -13.20
C THR A 80 13.45 3.87 -12.47
N ARG A 81 12.40 4.19 -13.22
CA ARG A 81 11.19 4.85 -12.72
C ARG A 81 10.01 3.92 -12.92
N ASP A 82 9.12 3.95 -11.96
CA ASP A 82 7.87 3.20 -12.00
C ASP A 82 6.70 4.14 -11.73
N TYR A 83 5.56 3.86 -12.34
CA TYR A 83 4.32 4.58 -12.10
C TYR A 83 3.22 3.59 -11.77
N MET A 84 2.45 3.89 -10.74
CA MET A 84 1.34 3.06 -10.30
C MET A 84 0.04 3.84 -10.36
N PHE A 85 -1.00 3.14 -10.79
CA PHE A 85 -2.38 3.60 -10.71
C PHE A 85 -3.25 2.46 -10.17
N GLN A 86 -4.10 2.74 -9.19
CA GLN A 86 -4.98 1.75 -8.57
C GLN A 86 -6.33 2.38 -8.22
N PHE A 87 -7.37 1.58 -8.34
CA PHE A 87 -8.69 1.81 -7.74
C PHE A 87 -8.92 0.79 -6.65
N LYS A 88 -9.58 1.21 -5.57
CA LYS A 88 -10.02 0.33 -4.49
C LYS A 88 -11.42 0.72 -4.06
N THR A 89 -12.28 -0.27 -3.85
CA THR A 89 -13.62 -0.12 -3.30
C THR A 89 -13.87 -1.16 -2.24
N LEU A 90 -14.67 -0.83 -1.22
CA LEU A 90 -15.08 -1.77 -0.19
C LEU A 90 -16.56 -2.09 -0.36
N PHE A 91 -16.86 -3.38 -0.42
CA PHE A 91 -18.24 -3.87 -0.37
C PHE A 91 -18.74 -3.99 1.08
N ARG A 92 -17.80 -4.20 1.99
CA ARG A 92 -18.01 -4.18 3.43
C ARG A 92 -16.76 -3.59 4.10
N PRO A 93 -16.85 -2.39 4.72
CA PRO A 93 -15.74 -1.85 5.52
C PRO A 93 -15.43 -2.75 6.71
N LEU A 94 -14.17 -2.75 7.15
CA LEU A 94 -13.77 -3.44 8.37
C LEU A 94 -14.37 -2.73 9.59
N GLU A 95 -15.03 -3.48 10.44
CA GLU A 95 -15.58 -3.03 11.72
C GLU A 95 -14.83 -3.68 12.87
N THR A 96 -14.80 -3.03 14.02
CA THR A 96 -14.23 -3.58 15.28
C THR A 96 -14.92 -4.91 15.64
N ASN A 97 -14.14 -5.93 15.97
CA ASN A 97 -14.61 -7.30 16.22
C ASN A 97 -15.42 -7.90 15.06
N GLY A 98 -15.17 -7.43 13.86
CA GLY A 98 -15.88 -7.81 12.65
C GLY A 98 -14.94 -8.20 11.50
N TRP A 99 -15.45 -8.10 10.30
CA TRP A 99 -14.67 -8.34 9.11
C TRP A 99 -15.10 -7.40 7.98
N GLY A 100 -14.20 -7.19 7.05
CA GLY A 100 -14.45 -6.38 5.87
C GLY A 100 -13.80 -6.97 4.63
N TRP A 101 -14.26 -6.55 3.44
CA TRP A 101 -13.69 -6.97 2.18
C TRP A 101 -13.95 -5.96 1.08
N GLY A 102 -13.14 -6.03 0.04
CA GLY A 102 -13.28 -5.15 -1.10
C GLY A 102 -12.67 -5.72 -2.37
N LEU A 103 -12.45 -4.85 -3.31
CA LEU A 103 -11.79 -5.13 -4.58
C LEU A 103 -10.82 -4.00 -4.89
N ALA A 104 -9.63 -4.37 -5.30
CA ALA A 104 -8.65 -3.43 -5.84
C ALA A 104 -8.20 -3.90 -7.23
N ALA A 105 -7.99 -2.95 -8.14
CA ALA A 105 -7.47 -3.21 -9.47
C ALA A 105 -6.57 -2.06 -9.90
N GLY A 106 -5.50 -2.36 -10.61
CA GLY A 106 -4.56 -1.34 -11.01
C GLY A 106 -3.52 -1.81 -12.01
N SER A 107 -2.57 -0.93 -12.24
CA SER A 107 -1.45 -1.19 -13.13
C SER A 107 -0.18 -0.51 -12.62
N VAL A 108 0.94 -1.19 -12.80
CA VAL A 108 2.28 -0.63 -12.57
C VAL A 108 3.02 -0.60 -13.90
N GLN A 109 3.48 0.57 -14.28
CA GLN A 109 4.28 0.78 -15.48
C GLN A 109 5.76 0.88 -15.13
N HIS A 110 6.59 0.23 -15.92
CA HIS A 110 8.05 0.23 -15.83
C HIS A 110 8.66 0.76 -17.14
N PRO A 111 8.54 2.07 -17.45
CA PRO A 111 8.88 2.62 -18.76
C PRO A 111 10.36 2.48 -19.14
N ASP A 112 11.24 2.43 -18.15
CA ASP A 112 12.69 2.29 -18.40
C ASP A 112 13.09 0.84 -18.69
N ILE A 113 12.27 -0.15 -18.29
CA ILE A 113 12.52 -1.58 -18.49
C ILE A 113 11.69 -2.12 -19.68
N ASN A 114 10.44 -1.69 -19.78
CA ASN A 114 9.47 -2.13 -20.78
C ASN A 114 8.95 -0.94 -21.59
N PRO A 115 9.79 -0.28 -22.40
CA PRO A 115 9.32 0.78 -23.28
C PRO A 115 8.37 0.20 -24.33
N GLY A 116 7.24 0.82 -24.53
CA GLY A 116 6.30 0.40 -25.57
C GLY A 116 5.02 1.22 -25.56
N PRO A 117 4.24 1.19 -26.66
CA PRO A 117 3.07 2.04 -26.83
C PRO A 117 1.87 1.64 -25.96
N ASN A 118 1.98 0.59 -25.17
CA ASN A 118 0.89 0.12 -24.33
C ASN A 118 0.67 1.04 -23.15
N LEU A 119 -0.55 1.52 -22.98
CA LEU A 119 -0.97 2.40 -21.92
C LEU A 119 -0.85 1.74 -20.53
N LEU A 120 -1.04 0.41 -20.46
CA LEU A 120 -0.97 -0.34 -19.21
C LEU A 120 0.33 -1.13 -19.11
N GLY A 121 0.94 -1.12 -17.93
CA GLY A 121 2.06 -1.97 -17.54
C GLY A 121 1.60 -3.34 -17.02
N ASN A 122 2.23 -3.81 -15.95
CA ASN A 122 1.75 -4.97 -15.20
C ASN A 122 0.35 -4.66 -14.66
N THR A 123 -0.62 -5.51 -14.93
CA THR A 123 -2.01 -5.30 -14.51
C THR A 123 -2.33 -6.28 -13.39
N PHE A 124 -3.01 -5.80 -12.37
CA PHE A 124 -3.39 -6.62 -11.23
C PHE A 124 -4.83 -6.37 -10.79
N VAL A 125 -5.39 -7.39 -10.17
CA VAL A 125 -6.64 -7.32 -9.42
C VAL A 125 -6.51 -8.20 -8.20
N TYR A 126 -7.02 -7.75 -7.05
CA TYR A 126 -7.06 -8.55 -5.82
C TYR A 126 -8.25 -8.20 -4.95
N VAL A 127 -8.59 -9.15 -4.08
CA VAL A 127 -9.63 -9.04 -3.07
C VAL A 127 -8.95 -8.95 -1.71
N PRO A 128 -8.94 -7.78 -1.05
CA PRO A 128 -8.54 -7.68 0.34
C PRO A 128 -9.68 -8.11 1.25
N ILE A 129 -9.36 -8.93 2.25
CA ILE A 129 -10.27 -9.38 3.31
C ILE A 129 -9.57 -9.14 4.62
N SER A 130 -10.24 -8.49 5.58
CA SER A 130 -9.68 -8.22 6.90
C SER A 130 -10.62 -8.68 7.99
N PHE A 131 -10.05 -9.14 9.11
CA PHE A 131 -10.77 -9.58 10.29
C PHE A 131 -10.20 -8.87 11.51
N SER A 132 -11.07 -8.30 12.35
CA SER A 132 -10.70 -7.67 13.62
C SER A 132 -11.17 -8.53 14.80
N PHE A 133 -10.33 -8.62 15.83
CA PHE A 133 -10.57 -9.36 17.06
C PHE A 133 -10.11 -8.58 18.28
N ALA A 134 -10.72 -8.90 19.44
CA ALA A 134 -10.34 -8.39 20.75
C ALA A 134 -10.27 -6.84 20.81
N ASP A 135 -11.33 -6.17 20.31
CA ASP A 135 -11.44 -4.73 20.23
C ASP A 135 -10.29 -4.09 19.43
N ASP A 136 -10.09 -4.59 18.23
CA ASP A 136 -9.02 -4.21 17.29
C ASP A 136 -7.58 -4.49 17.78
N LYS A 137 -7.40 -5.22 18.87
CA LYS A 137 -6.04 -5.59 19.33
C LYS A 137 -5.31 -6.49 18.34
N VAL A 138 -6.05 -7.33 17.63
CA VAL A 138 -5.52 -8.20 16.57
C VAL A 138 -6.32 -7.97 15.30
N VAL A 139 -5.63 -7.62 14.22
CA VAL A 139 -6.25 -7.50 12.90
C VAL A 139 -5.50 -8.38 11.92
N LEU A 140 -6.21 -9.22 11.21
CA LEU A 140 -5.65 -10.12 10.19
C LEU A 140 -6.11 -9.67 8.82
N HIS A 141 -5.20 -9.73 7.84
CA HIS A 141 -5.43 -9.36 6.46
C HIS A 141 -5.12 -10.53 5.55
N HIS A 142 -5.94 -10.73 4.54
CA HIS A 142 -5.76 -11.74 3.51
C HIS A 142 -6.00 -11.11 2.14
N ASN A 143 -5.08 -11.37 1.21
CA ASN A 143 -5.26 -10.99 -0.18
C ASN A 143 -5.26 -12.22 -1.06
N LEU A 144 -6.16 -12.26 -2.01
CA LEU A 144 -6.11 -13.20 -3.11
C LEU A 144 -6.26 -12.40 -4.41
N GLY A 145 -5.36 -12.61 -5.33
CA GLY A 145 -5.30 -11.77 -6.52
C GLY A 145 -4.77 -12.47 -7.75
N TRP A 146 -4.77 -11.70 -8.81
CA TRP A 146 -4.23 -12.07 -10.11
C TRP A 146 -3.38 -10.92 -10.64
N LEU A 147 -2.27 -11.26 -11.26
CA LEU A 147 -1.34 -10.33 -11.91
C LEU A 147 -1.01 -10.83 -13.31
N LYS A 148 -1.00 -9.93 -14.26
CA LYS A 148 -0.45 -10.13 -15.59
C LYS A 148 0.83 -9.34 -15.74
N ASP A 149 1.92 -10.03 -15.94
CA ASP A 149 3.20 -9.41 -16.27
C ASP A 149 3.20 -8.97 -17.75
N LYS A 150 3.54 -7.71 -17.99
CA LYS A 150 3.55 -7.15 -19.34
C LYS A 150 4.73 -7.65 -20.18
N ALA A 151 5.89 -7.81 -19.55
CA ALA A 151 7.12 -8.16 -20.27
C ALA A 151 7.09 -9.60 -20.76
N THR A 152 6.62 -10.51 -19.93
CA THR A 152 6.58 -11.95 -20.24
C THR A 152 5.23 -12.41 -20.78
N GLY A 153 4.15 -11.64 -20.54
CA GLY A 153 2.78 -12.05 -20.80
C GLY A 153 2.24 -13.06 -19.78
N ASP A 154 3.00 -13.39 -18.77
CA ASP A 154 2.66 -14.37 -17.75
C ASP A 154 1.49 -13.93 -16.88
N HIS A 155 0.68 -14.91 -16.49
CA HIS A 155 -0.39 -14.76 -15.52
C HIS A 155 0.01 -15.43 -14.21
N ARG A 156 -0.17 -14.74 -13.08
CA ARG A 156 0.16 -15.23 -11.75
C ARG A 156 -1.03 -15.08 -10.82
N LEU A 157 -1.25 -16.08 -9.98
CA LEU A 157 -2.15 -15.99 -8.84
C LEU A 157 -1.33 -15.52 -7.64
N THR A 158 -1.70 -14.38 -7.08
CA THR A 158 -1.01 -13.76 -5.95
C THR A 158 -1.79 -13.98 -4.66
N TRP A 159 -1.08 -14.07 -3.57
CA TRP A 159 -1.64 -14.22 -2.24
C TRP A 159 -0.84 -13.44 -1.20
N GLY A 160 -1.50 -13.05 -0.13
CA GLY A 160 -0.87 -12.44 1.03
C GLY A 160 -1.67 -12.71 2.30
N VAL A 161 -0.96 -12.86 3.41
CA VAL A 161 -1.52 -12.96 4.76
C VAL A 161 -0.71 -12.06 5.65
N GLY A 162 -1.34 -11.08 6.28
CA GLY A 162 -0.72 -10.12 7.17
C GLY A 162 -1.45 -10.04 8.51
N GLY A 163 -0.77 -9.53 9.51
CA GLY A 163 -1.32 -9.31 10.84
C GLY A 163 -0.77 -8.07 11.51
N GLU A 164 -1.66 -7.38 12.21
CA GLU A 164 -1.37 -6.25 13.09
C GLU A 164 -1.71 -6.67 14.52
N PHE A 165 -0.79 -6.45 15.45
CA PHE A 165 -1.00 -6.63 16.88
C PHE A 165 -0.74 -5.32 17.60
N HIS A 166 -1.80 -4.67 18.10
CA HIS A 166 -1.73 -3.40 18.80
C HIS A 166 -1.20 -3.62 20.24
N VAL A 167 0.10 -3.39 20.42
CA VAL A 167 0.80 -3.53 21.72
C VAL A 167 0.42 -2.39 22.66
N SER A 168 0.24 -1.19 22.12
CA SER A 168 -0.20 0.01 22.82
C SER A 168 -0.96 0.94 21.87
N GLN A 169 -1.43 2.08 22.38
CA GLN A 169 -2.08 3.12 21.56
C GLN A 169 -1.20 3.69 20.43
N ARG A 170 0.12 3.50 20.53
CA ARG A 170 1.06 4.04 19.54
C ARG A 170 1.93 2.99 18.88
N LEU A 171 2.01 1.80 19.42
CA LEU A 171 2.90 0.74 18.94
C LEU A 171 2.10 -0.46 18.49
N THR A 172 2.29 -0.85 17.23
CA THR A 172 1.71 -2.05 16.62
C THR A 172 2.84 -2.93 16.10
N ALA A 173 2.86 -4.17 16.51
CA ALA A 173 3.68 -5.19 15.86
C ALA A 173 3.00 -5.63 14.55
N ILE A 174 3.79 -5.83 13.51
CA ILE A 174 3.29 -6.16 12.17
C ILE A 174 4.10 -7.33 11.60
N ALA A 175 3.42 -8.24 10.91
CA ALA A 175 4.06 -9.33 10.19
C ALA A 175 3.21 -9.77 9.03
N GLU A 176 3.84 -10.20 7.92
CA GLU A 176 3.14 -10.77 6.78
C GLU A 176 3.97 -11.85 6.07
N ALA A 177 3.26 -12.70 5.34
CA ALA A 177 3.80 -13.59 4.33
C ALA A 177 3.00 -13.43 3.04
N PHE A 178 3.68 -13.42 1.90
CA PHE A 178 3.07 -13.21 0.60
C PHE A 178 3.84 -13.94 -0.50
N GLY A 179 3.26 -13.99 -1.68
CA GLY A 179 3.87 -14.62 -2.83
C GLY A 179 2.91 -14.80 -3.99
N ASP A 180 3.33 -15.60 -4.95
CA ASP A 180 2.48 -16.02 -6.06
C ASP A 180 2.59 -17.55 -6.30
N ASN A 181 1.89 -18.06 -7.31
CA ASN A 181 1.91 -19.49 -7.64
C ASN A 181 3.24 -19.97 -8.27
N ARG A 182 4.25 -19.10 -8.41
CA ARG A 182 5.57 -19.41 -8.98
C ARG A 182 6.72 -19.03 -8.06
N SER A 183 6.51 -18.08 -7.14
CA SER A 183 7.55 -17.53 -6.28
C SER A 183 7.05 -17.28 -4.86
N GLY A 184 7.96 -17.34 -3.91
CA GLY A 184 7.69 -17.23 -2.49
C GLY A 184 7.61 -18.59 -1.77
N PRO A 185 7.17 -18.65 -0.50
CA PRO A 185 6.72 -17.50 0.29
C PRO A 185 7.83 -16.52 0.62
N PHE A 186 7.51 -15.25 0.50
CA PHE A 186 8.27 -14.14 1.03
C PHE A 186 7.68 -13.74 2.38
N TRP A 187 8.42 -13.09 3.24
CA TRP A 187 7.91 -12.65 4.52
C TRP A 187 8.61 -11.39 5.02
N GLN A 188 7.91 -10.63 5.84
CA GLN A 188 8.48 -9.54 6.62
C GLN A 188 7.78 -9.39 7.96
N ALA A 189 8.50 -8.83 8.93
CA ALA A 189 7.98 -8.51 10.25
C ALA A 189 8.63 -7.23 10.77
N GLY A 190 7.94 -6.52 11.65
CA GLY A 190 8.44 -5.27 12.18
C GLY A 190 7.46 -4.59 13.13
N ALA A 191 7.55 -3.28 13.18
CA ALA A 191 6.71 -2.47 14.03
C ALA A 191 6.30 -1.18 13.33
N ARG A 192 5.11 -0.72 13.68
CA ARG A 192 4.52 0.56 13.32
C ARG A 192 4.41 1.44 14.55
N PHE A 193 4.84 2.68 14.43
CA PHE A 193 4.73 3.67 15.50
C PHE A 193 3.92 4.89 15.05
N ALA A 194 2.83 5.18 15.76
CA ALA A 194 2.03 6.37 15.54
C ALA A 194 2.69 7.59 16.18
N ILE A 195 3.34 8.43 15.37
CA ILE A 195 3.92 9.71 15.82
C ILE A 195 2.80 10.66 16.23
N VAL A 196 1.81 10.79 15.34
CA VAL A 196 0.55 11.50 15.61
C VAL A 196 -0.57 10.51 15.33
N PRO A 197 -1.29 10.03 16.35
CA PRO A 197 -2.38 9.06 16.17
C PRO A 197 -3.32 9.48 15.04
N GLU A 198 -3.70 8.53 14.20
CA GLU A 198 -4.59 8.68 13.04
C GLU A 198 -4.10 9.65 11.93
N ARG A 199 -2.88 10.17 12.03
CA ARG A 199 -2.36 11.15 11.05
C ARG A 199 -0.99 10.82 10.50
N VAL A 200 -0.04 10.48 11.38
CA VAL A 200 1.35 10.24 10.99
C VAL A 200 1.86 9.01 11.70
N GLN A 201 2.28 8.04 10.93
CA GLN A 201 2.90 6.81 11.43
C GLN A 201 4.15 6.47 10.62
N VAL A 202 5.04 5.74 11.26
CA VAL A 202 6.28 5.23 10.68
C VAL A 202 6.36 3.75 10.95
N ASP A 203 6.66 3.00 9.92
CA ASP A 203 6.85 1.56 9.97
C ASP A 203 8.30 1.22 9.70
N ALA A 204 8.79 0.19 10.38
CA ALA A 204 10.08 -0.42 10.11
C ALA A 204 9.93 -1.94 10.07
N THR A 205 10.32 -2.55 8.98
CA THR A 205 10.25 -4.00 8.78
C THR A 205 11.58 -4.56 8.31
N PHE A 206 11.78 -5.83 8.60
CA PHE A 206 12.84 -6.67 8.08
C PHE A 206 12.20 -7.94 7.54
N GLY A 207 12.70 -8.44 6.41
CA GLY A 207 12.14 -9.61 5.77
C GLY A 207 13.06 -10.24 4.74
N ARG A 208 12.48 -11.17 4.01
CA ARG A 208 13.11 -11.88 2.89
C ARG A 208 12.14 -11.94 1.72
N GLU A 209 12.59 -11.45 0.58
CA GLU A 209 12.00 -11.60 -0.75
C GLU A 209 12.90 -12.43 -1.66
#